data_0f467eeaafa8625e3b6400539cb36d29
#
_entry.id   0f467eeaafa8625e3b6400539cb36d29
#
_cell.length_a   1.000
_cell.length_b   1.000
_cell.length_c   1.000
_cell.angle_alpha   90.00
_cell.angle_beta   90.00
_cell.angle_gamma   90.00
#
_symmetry.space_group_name_H-M   'P 1'
#
loop_
_entity.id
_entity.type
_entity.pdbx_description
1 polymer ?
#
loop_
_entity_poly.entity_id
_entity_poly.type
_entity_poly.pdbx_seq_one_letter_code
_entity_poly.pdbx_strand_id
1 'polypeptide(L)'
;MILKNIAIIDGSYFLHRSLKQPNLWDFRNSELERTGGMYGFLNTLQKELKLLNNYFPIVCWDDGQSDRRLALYDNYKKHRDNIEDPDRKPFNEMTKDELDEDYVYNYKLQRKKLIGILNSFGIPSLFFKHTEGDDLMWWLSKHCEKCIVLTDDRDLLQLLSEKCKVRQPMHDKTYTLESYLKENDFNDINDFVKQKALLGDGSDNIPSACKGVGEKTTKMFFETYNKLKELNCFDIIHDEKLLKKFCNDNGLTYRKAYTNFDETQYLLNLELVDLSKIQDNELNDEAIYDTIKRIYKNNDVMAPVHLLNRYEIKTINTNVIFEKLIMTRLNIKA
;
A
#
# COMPACT_ATOMS: atom_id res chain seq x y z
N MET A 1 -23.96 -5.93 0.71
CA MET A 1 -23.03 -6.98 1.22
C MET A 1 -22.27 -6.39 2.39
N ILE A 2 -22.13 -7.08 3.52
CA ILE A 2 -21.35 -6.60 4.66
C ILE A 2 -20.10 -7.46 4.74
N LEU A 3 -18.94 -6.82 4.60
CA LEU A 3 -17.63 -7.43 4.83
C LEU A 3 -17.35 -7.40 6.33
N LYS A 4 -17.31 -8.59 6.99
CA LYS A 4 -17.12 -8.61 8.45
C LYS A 4 -15.64 -8.51 8.82
N ASN A 5 -14.92 -9.62 8.72
CA ASN A 5 -13.50 -9.70 9.07
C ASN A 5 -12.71 -10.00 7.81
N ILE A 6 -11.91 -9.06 7.33
CA ILE A 6 -11.14 -9.22 6.10
C ILE A 6 -9.64 -9.00 6.33
N ALA A 7 -8.82 -9.84 5.69
CA ALA A 7 -7.39 -9.63 5.53
C ALA A 7 -7.16 -8.96 4.17
N ILE A 8 -6.76 -7.72 4.20
CA ILE A 8 -6.48 -6.91 3.01
C ILE A 8 -4.99 -7.07 2.69
N ILE A 9 -4.68 -7.60 1.51
CA ILE A 9 -3.32 -7.99 1.16
C ILE A 9 -2.81 -7.08 0.05
N ASP A 10 -1.67 -6.47 0.27
CA ASP A 10 -0.93 -5.71 -0.72
C ASP A 10 -0.28 -6.66 -1.75
N GLY A 11 -1.00 -6.87 -2.84
CA GLY A 11 -0.60 -7.81 -3.88
C GLY A 11 0.65 -7.36 -4.65
N SER A 12 0.70 -6.09 -4.98
CA SER A 12 1.81 -5.49 -5.72
C SER A 12 3.10 -5.59 -4.91
N TYR A 13 3.06 -5.18 -3.65
CA TYR A 13 4.21 -5.26 -2.75
C TYR A 13 4.74 -6.70 -2.61
N PHE A 14 3.87 -7.66 -2.29
CA PHE A 14 4.32 -9.05 -2.07
C PHE A 14 4.90 -9.69 -3.33
N LEU A 15 4.35 -9.40 -4.51
CA LEU A 15 4.89 -9.92 -5.76
C LEU A 15 6.24 -9.27 -6.11
N HIS A 16 6.34 -7.93 -6.02
CA HIS A 16 7.60 -7.22 -6.22
C HIS A 16 8.70 -7.71 -5.28
N ARG A 17 8.36 -7.89 -4.01
CA ARG A 17 9.30 -8.42 -3.02
C ARG A 17 9.78 -9.81 -3.38
N SER A 18 8.88 -10.70 -3.81
CA SER A 18 9.23 -12.06 -4.19
C SER A 18 10.15 -12.08 -5.41
N LEU A 19 9.86 -11.26 -6.42
CA LEU A 19 10.68 -11.14 -7.62
C LEU A 19 12.07 -10.55 -7.37
N LYS A 20 12.22 -9.68 -6.36
CA LYS A 20 13.52 -9.09 -5.99
C LYS A 20 14.44 -10.03 -5.19
N GLN A 21 13.98 -11.23 -4.81
CA GLN A 21 14.82 -12.21 -4.16
C GLN A 21 15.60 -13.00 -5.22
N PRO A 22 16.96 -12.98 -5.21
CA PRO A 22 17.75 -13.60 -6.29
C PRO A 22 17.45 -15.09 -6.50
N ASN A 23 17.31 -15.86 -5.43
CA ASN A 23 16.99 -17.28 -5.48
C ASN A 23 15.56 -17.58 -5.99
N LEU A 24 14.63 -16.63 -5.86
CA LEU A 24 13.28 -16.74 -6.42
C LEU A 24 13.24 -16.22 -7.86
N TRP A 25 14.05 -15.20 -8.19
CA TRP A 25 14.13 -14.70 -9.56
C TRP A 25 14.48 -15.80 -10.54
N ASP A 26 15.44 -16.67 -10.20
CA ASP A 26 15.90 -17.76 -11.06
C ASP A 26 15.07 -19.04 -10.96
N PHE A 27 14.03 -19.05 -10.13
CA PHE A 27 13.17 -20.21 -9.98
C PHE A 27 12.26 -20.40 -11.19
N ARG A 28 12.32 -21.59 -11.83
CA ARG A 28 11.62 -21.89 -13.09
C ARG A 28 10.87 -23.21 -13.02
N ASN A 29 9.86 -23.35 -13.88
CA ASN A 29 9.22 -24.63 -14.16
C ASN A 29 9.99 -25.41 -15.25
N SER A 30 9.52 -26.60 -15.62
CA SER A 30 10.12 -27.46 -16.67
C SER A 30 10.05 -26.84 -18.07
N GLU A 31 9.14 -25.89 -18.30
CA GLU A 31 9.03 -25.12 -19.55
C GLU A 31 9.97 -23.90 -19.56
N LEU A 32 10.86 -23.80 -18.56
CA LEU A 32 11.79 -22.68 -18.35
C LEU A 32 11.12 -21.33 -18.06
N GLU A 33 9.83 -21.29 -17.77
CA GLU A 33 9.15 -20.06 -17.36
C GLU A 33 9.51 -19.70 -15.91
N ARG A 34 9.76 -18.42 -15.64
CA ARG A 34 9.97 -17.92 -14.28
C ARG A 34 8.66 -18.00 -13.47
N THR A 35 8.72 -18.70 -12.35
CA THR A 35 7.56 -18.93 -11.46
C THR A 35 7.82 -18.51 -10.02
N GLY A 36 9.05 -18.06 -9.72
CA GLY A 36 9.48 -17.80 -8.34
C GLY A 36 8.73 -16.65 -7.65
N GLY A 37 8.31 -15.64 -8.39
CA GLY A 37 7.46 -14.56 -7.84
C GLY A 37 6.12 -15.09 -7.33
N MET A 38 5.46 -15.94 -8.13
CA MET A 38 4.20 -16.59 -7.72
C MET A 38 4.42 -17.53 -6.53
N TYR A 39 5.50 -18.33 -6.57
CA TYR A 39 5.87 -19.20 -5.46
C TYR A 39 6.09 -18.44 -4.16
N GLY A 40 6.92 -17.39 -4.19
CA GLY A 40 7.21 -16.56 -3.01
C GLY A 40 5.98 -15.89 -2.44
N PHE A 41 5.13 -15.35 -3.30
CA PHE A 41 3.85 -14.76 -2.91
C PHE A 41 2.96 -15.78 -2.20
N LEU A 42 2.68 -16.92 -2.83
CA LEU A 42 1.79 -17.96 -2.30
C LEU A 42 2.32 -18.56 -1.00
N ASN A 43 3.63 -18.72 -0.88
CA ASN A 43 4.26 -19.21 0.35
C ASN A 43 4.08 -18.21 1.51
N THR A 44 4.27 -16.91 1.23
CA THR A 44 4.01 -15.85 2.22
C THR A 44 2.52 -15.81 2.59
N LEU A 45 1.64 -15.83 1.61
CA LEU A 45 0.19 -15.86 1.83
C LEU A 45 -0.21 -17.04 2.72
N GLN A 46 0.24 -18.25 2.40
CA GLN A 46 -0.07 -19.45 3.19
C GLN A 46 0.41 -19.32 4.64
N LYS A 47 1.62 -18.77 4.85
CA LYS A 47 2.17 -18.52 6.19
C LYS A 47 1.28 -17.54 6.96
N GLU A 48 0.93 -16.42 6.35
CA GLU A 48 0.11 -15.38 6.99
C GLU A 48 -1.32 -15.87 7.27
N LEU A 49 -1.94 -16.61 6.35
CA LEU A 49 -3.28 -17.18 6.56
C LEU A 49 -3.33 -18.16 7.76
N LYS A 50 -2.22 -18.85 8.08
CA LYS A 50 -2.15 -19.68 9.30
C LYS A 50 -2.23 -18.84 10.57
N LEU A 51 -1.70 -17.62 10.56
CA LEU A 51 -1.69 -16.70 11.69
C LEU A 51 -3.03 -15.94 11.81
N LEU A 52 -3.67 -15.65 10.67
CA LEU A 52 -4.89 -14.84 10.58
C LEU A 52 -6.15 -15.70 10.66
N ASN A 53 -6.44 -16.24 11.83
CA ASN A 53 -7.69 -16.94 12.05
C ASN A 53 -8.89 -15.96 11.95
N ASN A 54 -9.96 -16.37 11.23
CA ASN A 54 -11.20 -15.64 11.07
C ASN A 54 -11.18 -14.39 10.18
N TYR A 55 -10.12 -14.17 9.37
CA TYR A 55 -10.08 -13.09 8.38
C TYR A 55 -10.16 -13.67 6.97
N PHE A 56 -11.12 -13.18 6.17
CA PHE A 56 -11.25 -13.57 4.77
C PHE A 56 -10.27 -12.76 3.90
N PRO A 57 -9.39 -13.39 3.10
CA PRO A 57 -8.38 -12.67 2.33
C PRO A 57 -8.96 -12.00 1.08
N ILE A 58 -8.57 -10.76 0.84
CA ILE A 58 -8.82 -9.99 -0.39
C ILE A 58 -7.48 -9.37 -0.79
N VAL A 59 -7.08 -9.51 -2.05
CA VAL A 59 -5.82 -8.99 -2.57
C VAL A 59 -6.06 -7.75 -3.41
N CYS A 60 -5.34 -6.66 -3.12
CA CYS A 60 -5.39 -5.41 -3.87
C CYS A 60 -4.13 -5.27 -4.74
N TRP A 61 -4.30 -4.77 -5.95
CA TRP A 61 -3.23 -4.59 -6.92
C TRP A 61 -3.28 -3.20 -7.53
N ASP A 62 -2.10 -2.62 -7.78
CA ASP A 62 -2.00 -1.42 -8.60
C ASP A 62 -2.40 -1.73 -10.06
N ASP A 63 -3.14 -0.85 -10.69
CA ASP A 63 -3.44 -0.93 -12.13
C ASP A 63 -3.31 0.44 -12.81
N GLY A 64 -2.12 1.00 -12.70
CA GLY A 64 -1.75 2.33 -13.13
C GLY A 64 -1.58 3.30 -11.96
N GLN A 65 -1.33 4.55 -12.29
CA GLN A 65 -1.24 5.66 -11.33
C GLN A 65 -2.64 6.27 -11.14
N SER A 66 -2.87 6.88 -9.98
CA SER A 66 -4.13 7.57 -9.69
C SER A 66 -4.30 8.81 -10.56
N ASP A 67 -5.38 8.85 -11.36
CA ASP A 67 -5.72 10.01 -12.18
C ASP A 67 -5.89 11.28 -11.33
N ARG A 68 -6.45 11.16 -10.12
CA ARG A 68 -6.57 12.28 -9.17
C ARG A 68 -5.22 12.86 -8.77
N ARG A 69 -4.27 12.00 -8.38
CA ARG A 69 -2.95 12.45 -7.96
C ARG A 69 -2.16 13.06 -9.12
N LEU A 70 -2.28 12.51 -10.32
CA LEU A 70 -1.68 13.08 -11.53
C LEU A 70 -2.29 14.43 -11.90
N ALA A 71 -3.61 14.60 -11.75
CA ALA A 71 -4.27 15.88 -12.00
C ALA A 71 -3.86 16.98 -10.99
N LEU A 72 -3.50 16.59 -9.76
CA LEU A 72 -3.01 17.50 -8.73
C LEU A 72 -1.52 17.84 -8.89
N TYR A 73 -0.74 16.87 -9.37
CA TYR A 73 0.72 17.01 -9.46
C TYR A 73 1.30 16.18 -10.61
N ASP A 74 1.62 16.84 -11.71
CA ASP A 74 2.13 16.22 -12.95
C ASP A 74 3.43 15.41 -12.77
N ASN A 75 4.20 15.70 -11.72
CA ASN A 75 5.44 15.00 -11.43
C ASN A 75 5.24 13.80 -10.46
N TYR A 76 4.01 13.49 -10.06
CA TYR A 76 3.72 12.37 -9.19
C TYR A 76 4.22 11.06 -9.79
N LYS A 77 5.09 10.35 -9.08
CA LYS A 77 5.71 9.07 -9.50
C LYS A 77 6.42 9.11 -10.88
N LYS A 78 6.71 10.27 -11.44
CA LYS A 78 7.25 10.42 -12.80
C LYS A 78 8.58 9.70 -13.03
N HIS A 79 9.42 9.54 -12.00
CA HIS A 79 10.66 8.78 -12.12
C HIS A 79 10.41 7.26 -12.17
N ARG A 80 9.20 6.78 -11.81
CA ARG A 80 8.81 5.38 -12.01
C ARG A 80 8.46 5.09 -13.47
N ASP A 81 8.07 6.11 -14.24
CA ASP A 81 7.91 6.01 -15.70
C ASP A 81 9.27 5.75 -16.39
N ASN A 82 10.37 6.18 -15.75
CA ASN A 82 11.75 5.84 -16.17
C ASN A 82 12.15 4.38 -15.79
N ILE A 83 11.32 3.62 -15.09
CA ILE A 83 11.44 2.16 -15.01
C ILE A 83 10.97 1.54 -16.35
N GLU A 84 10.14 2.23 -17.10
CA GLU A 84 10.04 2.08 -18.54
C GLU A 84 11.15 2.98 -19.14
N ASP A 85 12.36 2.42 -19.24
CA ASP A 85 13.45 2.97 -20.03
C ASP A 85 12.84 3.52 -21.32
N PRO A 86 12.92 4.84 -21.62
CA PRO A 86 12.36 5.39 -22.85
C PRO A 86 12.97 4.75 -24.10
N ASP A 87 14.16 4.15 -23.98
CA ASP A 87 14.81 3.37 -25.02
C ASP A 87 14.46 1.87 -24.96
N ARG A 88 13.57 1.46 -24.01
CA ARG A 88 13.17 0.08 -23.87
C ARG A 88 12.34 -0.38 -25.05
N LYS A 89 12.78 -1.46 -25.68
CA LYS A 89 12.03 -2.09 -26.75
C LYS A 89 10.61 -2.50 -26.28
N PRO A 90 9.58 -2.29 -27.11
CA PRO A 90 8.27 -2.87 -26.87
C PRO A 90 8.35 -4.40 -26.73
N PHE A 91 7.53 -5.01 -25.87
CA PHE A 91 7.57 -6.46 -25.63
C PHE A 91 7.45 -7.30 -26.92
N ASN A 92 6.68 -6.84 -27.92
CA ASN A 92 6.52 -7.52 -29.20
C ASN A 92 7.76 -7.46 -30.11
N GLU A 93 8.75 -6.64 -29.76
CA GLU A 93 10.04 -6.50 -30.46
C GLU A 93 11.21 -7.15 -29.70
N MET A 94 10.96 -7.65 -28.50
CA MET A 94 11.96 -8.33 -27.66
C MET A 94 12.10 -9.80 -28.10
N THR A 95 13.32 -10.29 -28.08
CA THR A 95 13.61 -11.73 -28.17
C THR A 95 13.12 -12.47 -26.93
N LYS A 96 13.05 -13.79 -27.01
CA LYS A 96 12.67 -14.64 -25.86
C LYS A 96 13.60 -14.43 -24.67
N ASP A 97 14.90 -14.30 -24.92
CA ASP A 97 15.90 -14.12 -23.86
C ASP A 97 15.80 -12.72 -23.24
N GLU A 98 15.58 -11.66 -24.04
CA GLU A 98 15.34 -10.31 -23.56
C GLU A 98 14.07 -10.24 -22.68
N LEU A 99 12.97 -10.90 -23.09
CA LEU A 99 11.74 -10.98 -22.30
C LEU A 99 11.97 -11.75 -20.99
N ASP A 100 12.75 -12.82 -21.02
CA ASP A 100 13.03 -13.62 -19.84
C ASP A 100 13.79 -12.83 -18.78
N GLU A 101 14.74 -11.99 -19.17
CA GLU A 101 15.51 -11.15 -18.25
C GLU A 101 14.79 -9.84 -17.87
N ASP A 102 13.70 -9.50 -18.57
CA ASP A 102 12.99 -8.25 -18.32
C ASP A 102 12.09 -8.33 -17.07
N TYR A 103 12.40 -7.49 -16.08
CA TYR A 103 11.69 -7.45 -14.81
C TYR A 103 10.20 -7.09 -14.95
N VAL A 104 9.88 -6.07 -15.77
CA VAL A 104 8.50 -5.58 -15.91
C VAL A 104 7.64 -6.61 -16.65
N TYR A 105 8.19 -7.26 -17.68
CA TYR A 105 7.52 -8.35 -18.36
C TYR A 105 7.20 -9.49 -17.39
N ASN A 106 8.19 -9.95 -16.63
CA ASN A 106 8.02 -11.03 -15.66
C ASN A 106 7.04 -10.68 -14.55
N TYR A 107 7.07 -9.43 -14.05
CA TYR A 107 6.09 -8.95 -13.09
C TYR A 107 4.66 -9.02 -13.66
N LYS A 108 4.42 -8.44 -14.85
CA LYS A 108 3.10 -8.44 -15.50
C LYS A 108 2.60 -9.87 -15.77
N LEU A 109 3.48 -10.74 -16.27
CA LEU A 109 3.14 -12.12 -16.59
C LEU A 109 2.78 -12.92 -15.33
N GLN A 110 3.62 -12.86 -14.30
CA GLN A 110 3.39 -13.60 -13.06
C GLN A 110 2.20 -13.04 -12.27
N ARG A 111 2.00 -11.70 -12.26
CA ARG A 111 0.80 -11.07 -11.69
C ARG A 111 -0.47 -11.63 -12.32
N LYS A 112 -0.55 -11.67 -13.66
CA LYS A 112 -1.71 -12.20 -14.38
C LYS A 112 -2.00 -13.66 -14.02
N LYS A 113 -0.97 -14.51 -14.01
CA LYS A 113 -1.09 -15.92 -13.64
C LYS A 113 -1.50 -16.08 -12.17
N LEU A 114 -0.91 -15.31 -11.28
CA LEU A 114 -1.18 -15.34 -9.84
C LEU A 114 -2.61 -14.90 -9.51
N ILE A 115 -3.13 -13.87 -10.16
CA ILE A 115 -4.54 -13.46 -10.05
C ILE A 115 -5.48 -14.62 -10.44
N GLY A 116 -5.15 -15.36 -11.50
CA GLY A 116 -5.90 -16.55 -11.90
C GLY A 116 -5.91 -17.63 -10.83
N ILE A 117 -4.74 -17.90 -10.20
CA ILE A 117 -4.61 -18.87 -9.10
C ILE A 117 -5.43 -18.39 -7.88
N LEU A 118 -5.28 -17.15 -7.44
CA LEU A 118 -6.00 -16.60 -6.29
C LEU A 118 -7.51 -16.66 -6.49
N ASN A 119 -7.99 -16.22 -7.65
CA ASN A 119 -9.41 -16.26 -7.98
C ASN A 119 -9.95 -17.70 -8.05
N SER A 120 -9.13 -18.66 -8.47
CA SER A 120 -9.54 -20.08 -8.47
C SER A 120 -9.69 -20.65 -7.06
N PHE A 121 -8.92 -20.17 -6.09
CA PHE A 121 -9.14 -20.46 -4.67
C PHE A 121 -10.40 -19.78 -4.09
N GLY A 122 -11.01 -18.83 -4.81
CA GLY A 122 -12.07 -17.98 -4.29
C GLY A 122 -11.54 -16.80 -3.46
N ILE A 123 -10.27 -16.43 -3.65
CA ILE A 123 -9.64 -15.23 -3.06
C ILE A 123 -9.78 -14.08 -4.06
N PRO A 124 -10.61 -13.06 -3.78
CA PRO A 124 -10.79 -11.94 -4.68
C PRO A 124 -9.49 -11.15 -4.89
N SER A 125 -9.19 -10.87 -6.15
CA SER A 125 -8.12 -9.97 -6.57
C SER A 125 -8.74 -8.71 -7.16
N LEU A 126 -8.55 -7.58 -6.50
CA LEU A 126 -9.11 -6.29 -6.90
C LEU A 126 -8.04 -5.47 -7.64
N PHE A 127 -8.39 -4.99 -8.80
CA PHE A 127 -7.62 -4.04 -9.60
C PHE A 127 -8.58 -3.30 -10.53
N PHE A 128 -8.44 -2.00 -10.62
CA PHE A 128 -9.23 -1.16 -11.49
C PHE A 128 -8.30 -0.18 -12.20
N LYS A 129 -8.60 0.09 -13.46
CA LYS A 129 -7.76 0.96 -14.29
C LYS A 129 -7.58 2.32 -13.64
N HIS A 130 -6.35 2.84 -13.65
CA HIS A 130 -5.99 4.12 -13.05
C HIS A 130 -6.24 4.21 -11.52
N THR A 131 -6.18 3.05 -10.84
CA THR A 131 -6.37 2.97 -9.40
C THR A 131 -5.14 2.32 -8.76
N GLU A 132 -4.63 2.92 -7.69
CA GLU A 132 -3.55 2.34 -6.91
C GLU A 132 -4.09 1.34 -5.89
N GLY A 133 -3.28 0.34 -5.54
CA GLY A 133 -3.65 -0.68 -4.56
C GLY A 133 -4.01 -0.08 -3.20
N ASP A 134 -3.31 1.00 -2.81
CA ASP A 134 -3.53 1.72 -1.55
C ASP A 134 -4.93 2.32 -1.46
N ASP A 135 -5.47 2.83 -2.58
CA ASP A 135 -6.80 3.39 -2.66
C ASP A 135 -7.86 2.31 -2.39
N LEU A 136 -7.66 1.12 -2.96
CA LEU A 136 -8.53 -0.04 -2.73
C LEU A 136 -8.43 -0.55 -1.30
N MET A 137 -7.23 -0.56 -0.72
CA MET A 137 -7.01 -0.98 0.67
C MET A 137 -7.65 0.00 1.65
N TRP A 138 -7.55 1.31 1.38
CA TRP A 138 -8.27 2.32 2.15
C TRP A 138 -9.79 2.09 2.08
N TRP A 139 -10.34 1.95 0.87
CA TRP A 139 -11.77 1.72 0.67
C TRP A 139 -12.25 0.48 1.46
N LEU A 140 -11.58 -0.66 1.31
CA LEU A 140 -11.91 -1.89 2.05
C LEU A 140 -11.88 -1.68 3.56
N SER A 141 -10.89 -0.92 4.06
CA SER A 141 -10.77 -0.63 5.49
C SER A 141 -11.95 0.16 6.05
N LYS A 142 -12.61 0.96 5.21
CA LYS A 142 -13.81 1.74 5.60
C LYS A 142 -15.09 0.90 5.50
N HIS A 143 -15.16 -0.05 4.54
CA HIS A 143 -16.36 -0.82 4.20
C HIS A 143 -16.40 -2.23 4.84
N CYS A 144 -15.68 -2.44 5.93
CA CYS A 144 -15.71 -3.69 6.71
C CYS A 144 -15.93 -3.44 8.21
N GLU A 145 -16.36 -4.49 8.93
CA GLU A 145 -16.49 -4.41 10.40
C GLU A 145 -15.11 -4.45 11.08
N LYS A 146 -14.23 -5.34 10.63
CA LYS A 146 -12.83 -5.44 11.10
C LYS A 146 -11.91 -5.84 9.97
N CYS A 147 -10.70 -5.30 9.95
CA CYS A 147 -9.67 -5.72 9.01
C CYS A 147 -8.28 -5.79 9.63
N ILE A 148 -7.44 -6.53 8.92
CA ILE A 148 -5.99 -6.50 9.07
C ILE A 148 -5.38 -6.32 7.68
N VAL A 149 -4.55 -5.29 7.54
CA VAL A 149 -3.80 -5.02 6.30
C VAL A 149 -2.46 -5.71 6.40
N LEU A 150 -2.11 -6.49 5.37
CA LEU A 150 -0.82 -7.15 5.25
C LEU A 150 0.03 -6.39 4.22
N THR A 151 0.99 -5.64 4.71
CA THR A 151 1.95 -4.88 3.91
C THR A 151 3.14 -4.51 4.78
N ASP A 152 4.32 -4.31 4.19
CA ASP A 152 5.43 -3.66 4.88
C ASP A 152 5.58 -2.19 4.43
N ASP A 153 4.69 -1.70 3.56
CA ASP A 153 4.63 -0.29 3.22
C ASP A 153 4.17 0.54 4.42
N ARG A 154 5.01 1.50 4.80
CA ARG A 154 4.74 2.39 5.93
C ARG A 154 3.57 3.33 5.66
N ASP A 155 3.28 3.63 4.41
CA ASP A 155 2.22 4.55 4.02
C ASP A 155 0.85 4.04 4.46
N LEU A 156 0.68 2.72 4.44
CA LEU A 156 -0.56 2.08 4.85
C LEU A 156 -0.76 2.02 6.38
N LEU A 157 0.21 2.46 7.18
CA LEU A 157 0.00 2.67 8.62
C LEU A 157 -1.06 3.74 8.91
N GLN A 158 -1.35 4.64 7.96
CA GLN A 158 -2.47 5.58 8.08
C GLN A 158 -3.85 4.91 8.11
N LEU A 159 -3.96 3.63 7.75
CA LEU A 159 -5.22 2.85 7.84
C LEU A 159 -5.54 2.38 9.26
N LEU A 160 -4.59 2.49 10.18
CA LEU A 160 -4.79 2.10 11.58
C LEU A 160 -6.00 2.80 12.19
N SER A 161 -6.86 2.00 12.80
CA SER A 161 -8.05 2.46 13.50
C SER A 161 -8.47 1.42 14.55
N GLU A 162 -9.51 1.68 15.33
CA GLU A 162 -10.05 0.69 16.28
C GLU A 162 -10.44 -0.63 15.60
N LYS A 163 -10.86 -0.56 14.34
CA LYS A 163 -11.28 -1.72 13.55
C LYS A 163 -10.22 -2.26 12.57
N CYS A 164 -9.15 -1.51 12.33
CA CYS A 164 -8.12 -1.86 11.36
C CYS A 164 -6.73 -1.97 12.01
N LYS A 165 -6.09 -3.11 11.83
CA LYS A 165 -4.69 -3.38 12.20
C LYS A 165 -3.83 -3.42 10.96
N VAL A 166 -2.52 -3.15 11.10
CA VAL A 166 -1.54 -3.34 10.03
C VAL A 166 -0.50 -4.35 10.50
N ARG A 167 -0.31 -5.41 9.71
CA ARG A 167 0.72 -6.42 9.94
C ARG A 167 1.82 -6.27 8.89
N GLN A 168 3.04 -6.22 9.36
CA GLN A 168 4.26 -6.19 8.57
C GLN A 168 4.93 -7.57 8.61
N PRO A 169 4.74 -8.43 7.59
CA PRO A 169 5.23 -9.80 7.58
C PRO A 169 6.75 -9.93 7.62
N MET A 170 7.49 -8.94 7.04
CA MET A 170 8.95 -8.90 7.08
C MET A 170 9.50 -8.76 8.48
N HIS A 171 8.83 -7.96 9.27
CA HIS A 171 9.25 -7.61 10.62
C HIS A 171 8.58 -8.47 11.69
N ASP A 172 7.69 -9.40 11.27
CA ASP A 172 6.82 -10.19 12.14
C ASP A 172 6.09 -9.32 13.18
N LYS A 173 5.70 -8.11 12.78
CA LYS A 173 5.11 -7.10 13.66
C LYS A 173 3.69 -6.78 13.25
N THR A 174 2.80 -6.67 14.24
CA THR A 174 1.43 -6.20 14.03
C THR A 174 1.20 -4.95 14.84
N TYR A 175 0.81 -3.89 14.17
CA TYR A 175 0.42 -2.64 14.79
C TYR A 175 -1.07 -2.58 15.04
N THR A 176 -1.45 -2.11 16.22
CA THR A 176 -2.76 -1.54 16.53
C THR A 176 -2.63 -0.03 16.53
N LEU A 177 -3.75 0.69 16.43
CA LEU A 177 -3.74 2.15 16.56
C LEU A 177 -3.01 2.60 17.83
N GLU A 178 -3.42 2.07 18.99
CA GLU A 178 -2.83 2.40 20.29
C GLU A 178 -1.31 2.16 20.32
N SER A 179 -0.85 0.97 19.87
CA SER A 179 0.56 0.64 19.90
C SER A 179 1.40 1.56 19.00
N TYR A 180 0.85 1.94 17.84
CA TYR A 180 1.54 2.81 16.88
C TYR A 180 1.62 4.25 17.37
N LEU A 181 0.51 4.79 17.89
CA LEU A 181 0.48 6.14 18.44
C LEU A 181 1.47 6.29 19.61
N LYS A 182 1.48 5.31 20.52
CA LYS A 182 2.40 5.30 21.65
C LYS A 182 3.87 5.21 21.23
N GLU A 183 4.19 4.36 20.24
CA GLU A 183 5.57 4.17 19.75
C GLU A 183 6.13 5.45 19.12
N ASN A 184 5.28 6.25 18.46
CA ASN A 184 5.68 7.45 17.71
C ASN A 184 5.37 8.77 18.42
N ASP A 185 4.79 8.71 19.63
CA ASP A 185 4.37 9.88 20.40
C ASP A 185 3.39 10.79 19.61
N PHE A 186 2.45 10.14 18.90
CA PHE A 186 1.37 10.80 18.17
C PHE A 186 0.10 10.88 19.02
N ASN A 187 -0.70 11.94 18.82
CA ASN A 187 -2.01 12.09 19.48
C ASN A 187 -3.09 11.30 18.75
N ASP A 188 -3.01 11.31 17.41
CA ASP A 188 -3.91 10.56 16.54
C ASP A 188 -3.18 10.15 15.24
N ILE A 189 -3.86 9.38 14.39
CA ILE A 189 -3.25 8.88 13.15
C ILE A 189 -3.02 10.00 12.11
N ASN A 190 -3.73 11.13 12.22
CA ASN A 190 -3.52 12.26 11.34
C ASN A 190 -2.15 12.91 11.56
N ASP A 191 -1.56 12.75 12.75
CA ASP A 191 -0.19 13.24 13.01
C ASP A 191 0.82 12.54 12.11
N PHE A 192 0.62 11.25 11.82
CA PHE A 192 1.43 10.51 10.83
C PHE A 192 1.24 11.08 9.40
N VAL A 193 -0.01 11.32 8.99
CA VAL A 193 -0.32 11.90 7.67
C VAL A 193 0.28 13.29 7.51
N LYS A 194 0.12 14.15 8.53
CA LYS A 194 0.73 15.49 8.57
C LYS A 194 2.26 15.43 8.52
N GLN A 195 2.86 14.51 9.27
CA GLN A 195 4.31 14.28 9.24
C GLN A 195 4.76 13.93 7.82
N LYS A 196 4.09 12.98 7.16
CA LYS A 196 4.41 12.56 5.81
C LYS A 196 4.25 13.71 4.82
N ALA A 197 3.19 14.48 4.90
CA ALA A 197 2.98 15.65 4.05
C ALA A 197 4.06 16.73 4.24
N LEU A 198 4.53 16.94 5.48
CA LEU A 198 5.60 17.90 5.76
C LEU A 198 6.95 17.43 5.20
N LEU A 199 7.26 16.15 5.37
CA LEU A 199 8.55 15.58 4.94
C LEU A 199 8.61 15.30 3.45
N GLY A 200 7.45 15.13 2.80
CA GLY A 200 7.37 14.65 1.41
C GLY A 200 7.65 13.16 1.29
N ASP A 201 7.69 12.69 0.06
CA ASP A 201 8.00 11.31 -0.29
C ASP A 201 8.85 11.24 -1.56
N GLY A 202 10.14 10.95 -1.39
CA GLY A 202 11.06 10.81 -2.52
C GLY A 202 10.72 9.64 -3.43
N SER A 203 10.06 8.58 -2.91
CA SER A 203 9.65 7.42 -3.70
C SER A 203 8.48 7.73 -4.63
N ASP A 204 7.71 8.77 -4.33
CA ASP A 204 6.57 9.25 -5.13
C ASP A 204 6.86 10.61 -5.81
N ASN A 205 8.11 11.05 -5.73
CA ASN A 205 8.55 12.34 -6.25
C ASN A 205 7.84 13.55 -5.60
N ILE A 206 7.39 13.40 -4.36
CA ILE A 206 6.72 14.44 -3.58
C ILE A 206 7.79 15.19 -2.77
N PRO A 207 8.01 16.49 -3.03
CA PRO A 207 9.06 17.24 -2.35
C PRO A 207 8.69 17.54 -0.89
N SER A 208 9.72 17.68 -0.02
CA SER A 208 9.53 18.16 1.35
C SER A 208 8.98 19.60 1.36
N ALA A 209 7.95 19.83 2.17
CA ALA A 209 7.40 21.16 2.41
C ALA A 209 8.20 21.99 3.44
N CYS A 210 9.13 21.36 4.17
CA CYS A 210 10.00 22.07 5.11
C CYS A 210 11.39 21.45 5.16
N LYS A 211 12.26 21.86 4.25
CA LYS A 211 13.64 21.36 4.17
C LYS A 211 14.40 21.56 5.47
N GLY A 212 15.01 20.49 5.97
CA GLY A 212 15.77 20.51 7.23
C GLY A 212 14.96 20.10 8.48
N VAL A 213 13.68 19.83 8.33
CA VAL A 213 12.86 19.12 9.33
C VAL A 213 12.90 17.63 8.99
N GLY A 214 13.03 16.78 9.98
CA GLY A 214 12.97 15.33 9.88
C GLY A 214 11.99 14.73 10.86
N GLU A 215 11.74 13.42 10.81
CA GLU A 215 10.75 12.71 11.65
C GLU A 215 10.81 13.12 13.13
N LYS A 216 12.02 13.15 13.72
CA LYS A 216 12.23 13.49 15.14
C LYS A 216 11.89 14.95 15.51
N THR A 217 11.77 15.82 14.54
CA THR A 217 11.55 17.26 14.78
C THR A 217 10.20 17.77 14.29
N THR A 218 9.44 16.89 13.65
CA THR A 218 8.12 17.21 13.09
C THR A 218 7.13 17.64 14.17
N LYS A 219 7.11 16.96 15.31
CA LYS A 219 6.23 17.32 16.43
C LYS A 219 6.49 18.75 16.90
N MET A 220 7.76 19.09 17.17
CA MET A 220 8.15 20.46 17.57
C MET A 220 7.81 21.51 16.52
N PHE A 221 7.89 21.14 15.23
CA PHE A 221 7.45 22.02 14.15
C PHE A 221 5.95 22.29 14.26
N PHE A 222 5.12 21.26 14.40
CA PHE A 222 3.67 21.43 14.48
C PHE A 222 3.23 22.14 15.76
N GLU A 223 3.92 21.99 16.88
CA GLU A 223 3.68 22.79 18.08
C GLU A 223 3.86 24.29 17.77
N THR A 224 4.94 24.65 17.08
CA THR A 224 5.20 26.02 16.66
C THR A 224 4.18 26.50 15.61
N TYR A 225 3.92 25.71 14.57
CA TYR A 225 2.97 26.01 13.51
C TYR A 225 1.55 26.26 14.04
N ASN A 226 1.07 25.35 14.89
CA ASN A 226 -0.26 25.46 15.47
C ASN A 226 -0.38 26.71 16.37
N LYS A 227 0.66 27.03 17.15
CA LYS A 227 0.67 28.22 18.00
C LYS A 227 0.69 29.52 17.20
N LEU A 228 1.42 29.55 16.09
CA LEU A 228 1.40 30.69 15.16
C LEU A 228 0.01 30.89 14.56
N LYS A 229 -0.67 29.82 14.15
CA LYS A 229 -2.04 29.88 13.61
C LYS A 229 -3.06 30.32 14.68
N GLU A 230 -2.98 29.75 15.89
CA GLU A 230 -3.85 30.11 17.03
C GLU A 230 -3.79 31.60 17.34
N LEU A 231 -2.60 32.20 17.32
CA LEU A 231 -2.37 33.61 17.64
C LEU A 231 -2.44 34.55 16.42
N ASN A 232 -2.84 34.02 15.24
CA ASN A 232 -2.96 34.79 13.99
C ASN A 232 -1.66 35.53 13.60
N CYS A 233 -0.49 34.96 13.85
CA CYS A 233 0.82 35.55 13.53
C CYS A 233 1.67 34.64 12.64
N PHE A 234 1.02 33.85 11.79
CA PHE A 234 1.70 32.90 10.91
C PHE A 234 2.68 33.53 9.91
N ASP A 235 2.44 34.76 9.51
CA ASP A 235 3.27 35.55 8.59
C ASP A 235 4.73 35.71 9.05
N ILE A 236 5.00 35.60 10.37
CA ILE A 236 6.36 35.67 10.90
C ILE A 236 7.19 34.39 10.70
N ILE A 237 6.60 33.30 10.19
CA ILE A 237 7.29 32.00 10.08
C ILE A 237 8.57 32.08 9.24
N HIS A 238 8.61 32.97 8.26
CA HIS A 238 9.75 33.19 7.38
C HIS A 238 10.77 34.19 7.90
N ASP A 239 10.44 34.96 8.97
CA ASP A 239 11.38 35.87 9.61
C ASP A 239 12.12 35.17 10.76
N GLU A 240 13.41 34.89 10.55
CA GLU A 240 14.24 34.17 11.53
C GLU A 240 14.26 34.86 12.91
N LYS A 241 14.32 36.18 12.97
CA LYS A 241 14.42 36.94 14.23
C LYS A 241 13.08 36.95 14.96
N LEU A 242 11.99 37.22 14.25
CA LEU A 242 10.66 37.23 14.83
C LEU A 242 10.23 35.84 15.27
N LEU A 243 10.47 34.83 14.45
CA LEU A 243 10.15 33.44 14.79
C LEU A 243 10.93 32.97 16.03
N LYS A 244 12.23 33.29 16.10
CA LYS A 244 13.06 32.94 17.27
C LYS A 244 12.54 33.61 18.55
N LYS A 245 12.19 34.88 18.46
CA LYS A 245 11.59 35.63 19.60
C LYS A 245 10.26 34.99 20.00
N PHE A 246 9.38 34.74 19.02
CA PHE A 246 8.09 34.11 19.26
C PHE A 246 8.22 32.74 19.96
N CYS A 247 9.12 31.89 19.51
CA CYS A 247 9.35 30.58 20.13
C CYS A 247 9.80 30.74 21.61
N ASN A 248 10.74 31.65 21.85
CA ASN A 248 11.23 31.92 23.21
C ASN A 248 10.11 32.44 24.15
N ASP A 249 9.30 33.38 23.66
CA ASP A 249 8.22 33.99 24.42
C ASP A 249 7.08 33.00 24.75
N ASN A 250 6.94 31.95 23.94
CA ASN A 250 5.91 30.90 24.08
C ASN A 250 6.45 29.56 24.60
N GLY A 251 7.72 29.48 25.01
CA GLY A 251 8.32 28.23 25.52
C GLY A 251 8.48 27.12 24.48
N LEU A 252 8.57 27.49 23.19
CA LEU A 252 8.67 26.57 22.06
C LEU A 252 10.13 26.39 21.59
N THR A 253 10.42 25.27 20.96
CA THR A 253 11.74 25.02 20.41
C THR A 253 11.91 25.67 19.04
N TYR A 254 12.76 26.71 18.98
CA TYR A 254 13.11 27.33 17.70
C TYR A 254 14.08 26.45 16.90
N ARG A 255 13.84 26.32 15.59
CA ARG A 255 14.79 25.80 14.61
C ARG A 255 14.79 26.66 13.36
N LYS A 256 16.00 27.01 12.84
CA LYS A 256 16.12 27.80 11.62
C LYS A 256 15.41 27.14 10.43
N ALA A 257 15.42 25.80 10.37
CA ALA A 257 14.73 25.05 9.30
C ALA A 257 13.25 25.40 9.16
N TYR A 258 12.58 25.87 10.22
CA TYR A 258 11.16 26.23 10.15
C TYR A 258 10.88 27.42 9.21
N THR A 259 11.88 28.30 9.00
CA THR A 259 11.75 29.41 8.06
C THR A 259 11.70 28.96 6.58
N ASN A 260 12.02 27.70 6.31
CA ASN A 260 11.93 27.09 4.97
C ASN A 260 10.56 26.47 4.68
N PHE A 261 9.58 26.62 5.57
CA PHE A 261 8.27 26.03 5.38
C PHE A 261 7.51 26.65 4.21
N ASP A 262 7.04 25.78 3.32
CA ASP A 262 6.17 26.10 2.20
C ASP A 262 4.77 25.54 2.47
N GLU A 263 3.85 26.42 2.87
CA GLU A 263 2.49 26.02 3.19
C GLU A 263 1.74 25.50 1.95
N THR A 264 1.98 26.10 0.78
CA THR A 264 1.35 25.65 -0.48
C THR A 264 1.79 24.22 -0.83
N GLN A 265 3.10 23.95 -0.73
CA GLN A 265 3.61 22.60 -0.93
C GLN A 265 3.08 21.63 0.12
N TYR A 266 2.97 22.04 1.39
CA TYR A 266 2.41 21.22 2.45
C TYR A 266 0.96 20.81 2.20
N LEU A 267 0.12 21.77 1.79
CA LEU A 267 -1.27 21.51 1.46
C LEU A 267 -1.42 20.59 0.24
N LEU A 268 -0.60 20.80 -0.80
CA LEU A 268 -0.55 19.90 -1.94
C LEU A 268 -0.14 18.48 -1.52
N ASN A 269 0.89 18.37 -0.69
CA ASN A 269 1.35 17.07 -0.19
C ASN A 269 0.25 16.35 0.60
N LEU A 270 -0.53 17.07 1.43
CA LEU A 270 -1.69 16.49 2.14
C LEU A 270 -2.70 15.89 1.16
N GLU A 271 -3.02 16.59 0.06
CA GLU A 271 -3.93 16.07 -0.95
C GLU A 271 -3.37 14.82 -1.66
N LEU A 272 -2.04 14.68 -1.76
CA LEU A 272 -1.40 13.55 -2.43
C LEU A 272 -1.24 12.32 -1.53
N VAL A 273 -0.85 12.51 -0.25
CA VAL A 273 -0.48 11.40 0.66
C VAL A 273 -1.62 10.89 1.52
N ASP A 274 -2.65 11.72 1.77
CA ASP A 274 -3.78 11.35 2.62
C ASP A 274 -4.79 10.50 1.83
N LEU A 275 -4.86 9.22 2.15
CA LEU A 275 -5.80 8.30 1.52
C LEU A 275 -7.27 8.65 1.82
N SER A 276 -7.54 9.42 2.87
CA SER A 276 -8.91 9.87 3.19
C SER A 276 -9.44 10.91 2.20
N LYS A 277 -8.58 11.44 1.34
CA LYS A 277 -8.93 12.39 0.27
C LYS A 277 -9.51 11.74 -0.98
N ILE A 278 -9.51 10.42 -1.03
CA ILE A 278 -10.16 9.67 -2.10
C ILE A 278 -11.67 9.95 -2.02
N GLN A 279 -12.23 10.41 -3.13
CA GLN A 279 -13.65 10.72 -3.21
C GLN A 279 -14.46 9.46 -3.53
N ASP A 280 -15.69 9.38 -3.05
CA ASP A 280 -16.58 8.22 -3.24
C ASP A 280 -16.84 7.89 -4.73
N ASN A 281 -16.69 8.87 -5.64
CA ASN A 281 -16.87 8.67 -7.07
C ASN A 281 -15.60 8.18 -7.82
N GLU A 282 -14.44 8.17 -7.16
CA GLU A 282 -13.19 7.67 -7.76
C GLU A 282 -13.15 6.13 -7.78
N LEU A 283 -13.84 5.50 -6.84
CA LEU A 283 -13.96 4.04 -6.76
C LEU A 283 -15.40 3.62 -7.00
N ASN A 284 -15.59 2.65 -7.88
CA ASN A 284 -16.91 2.11 -8.16
C ASN A 284 -17.26 1.02 -7.15
N ASP A 285 -18.00 1.37 -6.12
CA ASP A 285 -18.45 0.49 -5.05
C ASP A 285 -19.14 -0.77 -5.56
N GLU A 286 -20.05 -0.63 -6.52
CA GLU A 286 -20.80 -1.75 -7.10
C GLU A 286 -19.85 -2.73 -7.80
N ALA A 287 -18.91 -2.23 -8.60
CA ALA A 287 -17.92 -3.05 -9.27
C ALA A 287 -16.99 -3.79 -8.31
N ILE A 288 -16.61 -3.15 -7.20
CA ILE A 288 -15.81 -3.78 -6.14
C ILE A 288 -16.60 -4.92 -5.48
N TYR A 289 -17.82 -4.65 -5.04
CA TYR A 289 -18.67 -5.67 -4.40
C TYR A 289 -19.02 -6.81 -5.36
N ASP A 290 -19.30 -6.53 -6.62
CA ASP A 290 -19.61 -7.55 -7.62
C ASP A 290 -18.39 -8.44 -7.92
N THR A 291 -17.20 -7.85 -7.97
CA THR A 291 -15.96 -8.62 -8.14
C THR A 291 -15.74 -9.55 -6.97
N ILE A 292 -15.86 -9.06 -5.72
CA ILE A 292 -15.73 -9.87 -4.52
C ILE A 292 -16.77 -11.01 -4.52
N LYS A 293 -18.03 -10.68 -4.78
CA LYS A 293 -19.14 -11.64 -4.78
C LYS A 293 -19.01 -12.73 -5.84
N ARG A 294 -18.58 -12.35 -7.05
CA ARG A 294 -18.36 -13.28 -8.15
C ARG A 294 -17.27 -14.30 -7.83
N ILE A 295 -16.12 -13.84 -7.31
CA ILE A 295 -14.99 -14.70 -7.00
C ILE A 295 -15.27 -15.56 -5.77
N TYR A 296 -15.86 -14.97 -4.73
CA TYR A 296 -16.24 -15.66 -3.52
C TYR A 296 -17.15 -16.88 -3.78
N LYS A 297 -18.02 -16.82 -4.78
CA LYS A 297 -18.94 -17.92 -5.17
C LYS A 297 -18.24 -19.08 -5.89
N ASN A 298 -16.98 -18.93 -6.26
CA ASN A 298 -16.24 -20.01 -6.91
C ASN A 298 -15.98 -21.15 -5.90
N ASN A 299 -16.50 -22.33 -6.21
CA ASN A 299 -16.43 -23.52 -5.36
C ASN A 299 -15.63 -24.66 -6.01
N ASP A 300 -14.95 -24.43 -7.14
CA ASP A 300 -14.15 -25.45 -7.79
C ASP A 300 -12.84 -25.65 -7.02
N VAL A 301 -12.81 -26.71 -6.20
CA VAL A 301 -11.64 -27.07 -5.39
C VAL A 301 -10.48 -27.65 -6.20
N MET A 302 -10.75 -28.10 -7.44
CA MET A 302 -9.71 -28.69 -8.30
C MET A 302 -9.01 -27.65 -9.17
N ALA A 303 -9.66 -26.55 -9.50
CA ALA A 303 -9.08 -25.51 -10.35
C ALA A 303 -7.74 -24.96 -9.84
N PRO A 304 -7.59 -24.57 -8.56
CA PRO A 304 -6.29 -24.12 -8.07
C PRO A 304 -5.24 -25.22 -8.05
N VAL A 305 -5.61 -26.48 -7.78
CA VAL A 305 -4.68 -27.63 -7.84
C VAL A 305 -4.14 -27.81 -9.26
N HIS A 306 -5.01 -27.74 -10.27
CA HIS A 306 -4.59 -27.82 -11.67
C HIS A 306 -3.66 -26.67 -12.08
N LEU A 307 -3.96 -25.44 -11.65
CA LEU A 307 -3.12 -24.28 -11.96
C LEU A 307 -1.74 -24.38 -11.27
N LEU A 308 -1.72 -24.76 -9.99
CA LEU A 308 -0.45 -24.97 -9.28
C LEU A 308 0.41 -26.06 -9.92
N ASN A 309 -0.20 -27.18 -10.33
CA ASN A 309 0.49 -28.25 -11.05
C ASN A 309 1.00 -27.78 -12.41
N ARG A 310 0.20 -27.02 -13.17
CA ARG A 310 0.61 -26.44 -14.47
C ARG A 310 1.84 -25.56 -14.35
N TYR A 311 1.95 -24.78 -13.28
CA TYR A 311 3.11 -23.93 -13.02
C TYR A 311 4.18 -24.60 -12.17
N GLU A 312 3.99 -25.87 -11.83
CA GLU A 312 4.90 -26.68 -11.00
C GLU A 312 5.16 -26.12 -9.61
N ILE A 313 4.21 -25.40 -9.04
CA ILE A 313 4.27 -24.85 -7.69
C ILE A 313 3.76 -25.92 -6.70
N LYS A 314 4.60 -26.94 -6.41
CA LYS A 314 4.19 -28.16 -5.70
C LYS A 314 4.22 -28.06 -4.16
N THR A 315 4.86 -27.03 -3.60
CA THR A 315 5.07 -26.93 -2.14
C THR A 315 3.95 -26.19 -1.40
N ILE A 316 2.98 -25.63 -2.13
CA ILE A 316 1.84 -24.95 -1.52
C ILE A 316 0.83 -25.99 -1.06
N ASN A 317 0.56 -26.00 0.23
CA ASN A 317 -0.47 -26.87 0.80
C ASN A 317 -1.87 -26.25 0.59
N THR A 318 -2.53 -26.69 -0.47
CA THR A 318 -3.87 -26.21 -0.84
C THR A 318 -4.91 -26.42 0.26
N ASN A 319 -4.79 -27.50 1.05
CA ASN A 319 -5.73 -27.78 2.15
C ASN A 319 -5.69 -26.65 3.20
N VAL A 320 -4.51 -26.13 3.54
CA VAL A 320 -4.38 -25.01 4.49
C VAL A 320 -5.13 -23.79 4.00
N ILE A 321 -5.03 -23.48 2.69
CA ILE A 321 -5.74 -22.33 2.11
C ILE A 321 -7.24 -22.61 2.13
N PHE A 322 -7.69 -23.78 1.69
CA PHE A 322 -9.10 -24.14 1.66
C PHE A 322 -9.75 -24.17 3.05
N GLU A 323 -9.09 -24.77 4.04
CA GLU A 323 -9.58 -24.81 5.43
C GLU A 323 -9.83 -23.37 5.94
N LYS A 324 -8.87 -22.47 5.71
CA LYS A 324 -9.02 -21.06 6.11
C LYS A 324 -10.14 -20.34 5.37
N LEU A 325 -10.27 -20.58 4.07
CA LEU A 325 -11.35 -19.99 3.28
C LEU A 325 -12.72 -20.50 3.72
N ILE A 326 -12.87 -21.78 3.99
CA ILE A 326 -14.13 -22.36 4.50
C ILE A 326 -14.49 -21.74 5.85
N MET A 327 -13.53 -21.65 6.78
CA MET A 327 -13.75 -21.06 8.11
C MET A 327 -14.13 -19.58 8.03
N THR A 328 -13.61 -18.83 7.05
CA THR A 328 -13.81 -17.37 6.94
C THR A 328 -14.94 -16.98 6.01
N ARG A 329 -15.43 -17.88 5.15
CA ARG A 329 -16.57 -17.62 4.24
C ARG A 329 -17.84 -17.17 4.94
N LEU A 330 -18.06 -17.57 6.18
CA LEU A 330 -19.19 -17.11 7.01
C LEU A 330 -19.12 -15.60 7.36
N ASN A 331 -17.98 -14.96 7.11
CA ASN A 331 -17.76 -13.55 7.40
C ASN A 331 -18.22 -12.61 6.28
N ILE A 332 -18.70 -13.16 5.16
CA ILE A 332 -19.29 -12.39 4.05
C ILE A 332 -20.77 -12.75 3.98
N LYS A 333 -21.61 -11.92 4.55
CA LYS A 333 -23.08 -12.06 4.38
C LYS A 333 -23.51 -11.37 3.09
N ALA A 334 -24.22 -12.13 2.25
CA ALA A 334 -24.87 -11.59 1.05
C ALA A 334 -25.98 -10.62 1.41
#